data_433814fc8f6da7f6f54b8181c551e0b9
#
_entry.id   433814fc8f6da7f6f54b8181c551e0b9
#
_cell.length_a   1.000
_cell.length_b   1.000
_cell.length_c   1.000
_cell.angle_alpha   90.00
_cell.angle_beta   90.00
_cell.angle_gamma   90.00
#
_symmetry.space_group_name_H-M   'P 1'
#
loop_
_entity.id
_entity.type
_entity.pdbx_description
1 polymer ?
#
loop_
_entity_poly.entity_id
_entity_poly.type
_entity_poly.pdbx_seq_one_letter_code
_entity_poly.pdbx_strand_id
1 'polypeptide(L)'
;MENISQSRRQFITKLALLLASGGLLLRYLTPRSNRKKQVLVSCASADVPVNGALVFRDERLALLRDGSGLYALSLVCTHLGCTVTVSSQELACPCHGSTFDRQGRVLKGPADLALRRFVVEGRNGVAEVLTG
;
A
#
# COMPACT_ATOMS: atom_id res chain seq x y z
N MET A 1 -37.80 -51.93 -1.20
CA MET A 1 -37.48 -50.78 -2.07
C MET A 1 -37.31 -49.42 -1.31
N GLU A 2 -37.45 -49.39 0.01
CA GLU A 2 -37.35 -48.14 0.82
C GLU A 2 -35.93 -47.68 1.14
N ASN A 3 -34.93 -48.56 1.05
CA ASN A 3 -33.57 -48.25 1.53
C ASN A 3 -32.74 -47.32 0.60
N ILE A 4 -33.08 -47.28 -0.69
CA ILE A 4 -32.28 -46.47 -1.67
C ILE A 4 -32.65 -44.98 -1.61
N SER A 5 -33.90 -44.67 -1.34
CA SER A 5 -34.38 -43.26 -1.23
C SER A 5 -33.89 -42.55 0.04
N GLN A 6 -33.82 -43.27 1.17
CA GLN A 6 -33.26 -42.76 2.43
C GLN A 6 -31.74 -42.54 2.31
N SER A 7 -31.00 -43.41 1.65
CA SER A 7 -29.57 -43.25 1.43
C SER A 7 -29.23 -42.01 0.60
N ARG A 8 -29.98 -41.74 -0.47
CA ARG A 8 -29.79 -40.54 -1.31
C ARG A 8 -30.12 -39.27 -0.56
N ARG A 9 -31.21 -39.26 0.21
CA ARG A 9 -31.61 -38.11 1.03
C ARG A 9 -30.57 -37.78 2.11
N GLN A 10 -30.07 -38.82 2.81
CA GLN A 10 -29.02 -38.67 3.82
C GLN A 10 -27.69 -38.17 3.21
N PHE A 11 -27.34 -38.66 2.01
CA PHE A 11 -26.15 -38.22 1.30
C PHE A 11 -26.24 -36.72 0.93
N ILE A 12 -27.37 -36.30 0.36
CA ILE A 12 -27.59 -34.89 -0.02
C ILE A 12 -27.55 -33.97 1.21
N THR A 13 -28.18 -34.35 2.31
CA THR A 13 -28.16 -33.56 3.52
C THR A 13 -26.75 -33.44 4.15
N LYS A 14 -25.99 -34.53 4.19
CA LYS A 14 -24.61 -34.53 4.66
C LYS A 14 -23.71 -33.69 3.77
N LEU A 15 -23.86 -33.76 2.45
CA LEU A 15 -23.12 -32.99 1.49
C LEU A 15 -23.45 -31.49 1.65
N ALA A 16 -24.71 -31.12 1.78
CA ALA A 16 -25.14 -29.74 2.00
C ALA A 16 -24.59 -29.16 3.30
N LEU A 17 -24.61 -29.94 4.41
CA LEU A 17 -24.01 -29.54 5.67
C LEU A 17 -22.49 -29.34 5.58
N LEU A 18 -21.80 -30.20 4.84
CA LEU A 18 -20.36 -30.13 4.62
C LEU A 18 -19.97 -28.90 3.80
N LEU A 19 -20.73 -28.60 2.77
CA LEU A 19 -20.54 -27.38 1.95
C LEU A 19 -20.85 -26.10 2.75
N ALA A 20 -21.92 -26.12 3.55
CA ALA A 20 -22.28 -24.98 4.41
C ALA A 20 -21.22 -24.72 5.47
N SER A 21 -20.75 -25.77 6.16
CA SER A 21 -19.69 -25.66 7.18
C SER A 21 -18.35 -25.22 6.56
N GLY A 22 -17.97 -25.77 5.40
CA GLY A 22 -16.78 -25.36 4.66
C GLY A 22 -16.85 -23.92 4.20
N GLY A 23 -17.99 -23.47 3.69
CA GLY A 23 -18.22 -22.07 3.30
C GLY A 23 -18.15 -21.11 4.48
N LEU A 24 -18.71 -21.51 5.65
CA LEU A 24 -18.62 -20.72 6.87
C LEU A 24 -17.17 -20.61 7.39
N LEU A 25 -16.45 -21.71 7.35
CA LEU A 25 -15.05 -21.77 7.73
C LEU A 25 -14.18 -20.92 6.80
N LEU A 26 -14.36 -21.03 5.49
CA LEU A 26 -13.68 -20.17 4.52
C LEU A 26 -13.97 -18.70 4.74
N ARG A 27 -15.22 -18.33 5.03
CA ARG A 27 -15.61 -16.96 5.35
C ARG A 27 -14.96 -16.45 6.64
N TYR A 28 -14.78 -17.33 7.63
CA TYR A 28 -14.12 -16.99 8.89
C TYR A 28 -12.60 -16.86 8.72
N LEU A 29 -11.98 -17.73 7.92
CA LEU A 29 -10.53 -17.75 7.67
C LEU A 29 -10.09 -16.71 6.65
N THR A 30 -10.98 -16.23 5.78
CA THR A 30 -10.64 -15.14 4.84
C THR A 30 -10.72 -13.80 5.58
N PRO A 31 -9.56 -13.18 5.89
CA PRO A 31 -9.57 -11.87 6.54
C PRO A 31 -10.23 -10.87 5.60
N ARG A 32 -11.33 -10.26 6.03
CA ARG A 32 -11.89 -9.10 5.36
C ARG A 32 -10.89 -7.96 5.51
N SER A 33 -10.07 -7.77 4.47
CA SER A 33 -9.17 -6.63 4.38
C SER A 33 -9.98 -5.34 4.18
N ASN A 34 -10.74 -4.98 5.20
CA ASN A 34 -11.34 -3.65 5.29
C ASN A 34 -10.27 -2.71 5.84
N ARG A 35 -9.17 -2.55 5.08
CA ARG A 35 -8.14 -1.55 5.39
C ARG A 35 -8.80 -0.20 5.23
N LYS A 36 -9.33 0.33 6.32
CA LYS A 36 -9.70 1.75 6.37
C LYS A 36 -8.43 2.52 6.00
N LYS A 37 -8.53 3.34 4.97
CA LYS A 37 -7.46 4.28 4.61
C LYS A 37 -7.18 5.11 5.86
N GLN A 38 -5.98 5.01 6.41
CA GLN A 38 -5.55 5.83 7.54
C GLN A 38 -4.75 7.00 7.00
N VAL A 39 -5.03 8.19 7.50
CA VAL A 39 -4.22 9.38 7.22
C VAL A 39 -2.89 9.21 7.95
N LEU A 40 -1.80 9.19 7.21
CA LEU A 40 -0.44 9.13 7.75
C LEU A 40 0.05 10.52 8.13
N VAL A 41 -0.11 11.46 7.20
CA VAL A 41 0.24 12.87 7.40
C VAL A 41 -0.77 13.76 6.67
N SER A 42 -0.94 14.97 7.17
CA SER A 42 -1.69 16.03 6.51
C SER A 42 -0.92 17.36 6.60
N CYS A 43 -0.94 18.13 5.52
CA CYS A 43 -0.31 19.46 5.48
C CYS A 43 -1.07 20.37 4.51
N ALA A 44 -0.82 21.69 4.58
CA ALA A 44 -1.33 22.58 3.57
C ALA A 44 -0.67 22.27 2.22
N SER A 45 -1.47 22.16 1.15
CA SER A 45 -0.93 21.88 -0.19
C SER A 45 0.06 22.97 -0.64
N ALA A 46 -0.07 24.18 -0.11
CA ALA A 46 0.82 25.30 -0.41
C ALA A 46 2.23 25.13 0.19
N ASP A 47 2.36 24.34 1.26
CA ASP A 47 3.65 24.10 1.93
C ASP A 47 4.59 23.21 1.10
N VAL A 48 4.05 22.50 0.10
CA VAL A 48 4.86 21.68 -0.80
C VAL A 48 5.38 22.53 -1.95
N PRO A 49 6.71 22.77 -2.04
CA PRO A 49 7.28 23.60 -3.09
C PRO A 49 7.00 23.03 -4.49
N VAL A 50 6.82 23.90 -5.47
CA VAL A 50 6.70 23.48 -6.88
C VAL A 50 8.02 22.85 -7.32
N ASN A 51 7.95 21.68 -7.93
CA ASN A 51 9.09 20.82 -8.28
C ASN A 51 9.99 20.46 -7.08
N GLY A 52 9.45 20.59 -5.85
CA GLY A 52 10.12 20.30 -4.60
C GLY A 52 9.56 19.07 -3.87
N ALA A 53 9.91 18.99 -2.59
CA ALA A 53 9.42 17.95 -1.68
C ALA A 53 9.31 18.48 -0.25
N LEU A 54 8.28 18.03 0.46
CA LEU A 54 8.15 18.18 1.91
C LEU A 54 8.40 16.79 2.53
N VAL A 55 9.42 16.71 3.41
CA VAL A 55 9.88 15.44 3.99
C VAL A 55 9.36 15.29 5.41
N PHE A 56 8.66 14.21 5.67
CA PHE A 56 8.19 13.78 6.99
C PHE A 56 9.11 12.65 7.48
N ARG A 57 10.03 12.99 8.39
CA ARG A 57 11.11 12.09 8.80
C ARG A 57 10.62 10.95 9.66
N ASP A 58 9.67 11.21 10.56
CA ASP A 58 9.14 10.23 11.51
C ASP A 58 8.34 9.15 10.78
N GLU A 59 7.55 9.55 9.78
CA GLU A 59 6.77 8.65 8.93
C GLU A 59 7.59 8.06 7.78
N ARG A 60 8.82 8.55 7.58
CA ARG A 60 9.73 8.15 6.50
C ARG A 60 9.06 8.22 5.13
N LEU A 61 8.40 9.34 4.86
CA LEU A 61 7.77 9.63 3.58
C LEU A 61 8.08 11.05 3.11
N ALA A 62 7.96 11.26 1.81
CA ALA A 62 8.03 12.59 1.20
C ALA A 62 6.77 12.84 0.38
N LEU A 63 6.21 14.04 0.52
CA LEU A 63 5.17 14.58 -0.34
C LEU A 63 5.85 15.47 -1.37
N LEU A 64 5.73 15.13 -2.64
CA LEU A 64 6.37 15.79 -3.76
C LEU A 64 5.32 16.47 -4.64
N ARG A 65 5.77 17.52 -5.35
CA ARG A 65 4.96 18.21 -6.35
C ARG A 65 5.72 18.26 -7.67
N ASP A 66 5.04 17.91 -8.73
CA ASP A 66 5.48 18.09 -10.11
C ASP A 66 4.37 18.73 -10.97
N GLY A 67 4.58 18.80 -12.27
CA GLY A 67 3.58 19.35 -13.21
C GLY A 67 2.26 18.57 -13.26
N SER A 68 2.21 17.33 -12.77
CA SER A 68 1.00 16.50 -12.71
C SER A 68 0.24 16.65 -11.38
N GLY A 69 0.86 17.25 -10.36
CA GLY A 69 0.24 17.47 -9.06
C GLY A 69 1.06 16.97 -7.88
N LEU A 70 0.35 16.65 -6.77
CA LEU A 70 0.93 16.14 -5.53
C LEU A 70 0.95 14.61 -5.55
N TYR A 71 2.06 14.03 -5.12
CA TYR A 71 2.20 12.59 -4.90
C TYR A 71 3.13 12.32 -3.73
N ALA A 72 3.00 11.16 -3.10
CA ALA A 72 3.80 10.79 -1.94
C ALA A 72 4.55 9.50 -2.16
N LEU A 73 5.82 9.48 -1.74
CA LEU A 73 6.71 8.32 -1.81
C LEU A 73 7.18 7.92 -0.41
N SER A 74 7.29 6.63 -0.18
CA SER A 74 8.01 6.10 0.98
C SER A 74 9.51 6.39 0.83
N LEU A 75 10.13 6.85 1.89
CA LEU A 75 11.59 7.00 1.98
C LEU A 75 12.26 5.77 2.58
N VAL A 76 11.58 4.63 2.57
CA VAL A 76 12.14 3.34 2.99
C VAL A 76 12.78 2.67 1.77
N CYS A 77 14.09 2.58 1.75
CA CYS A 77 14.85 1.95 0.67
C CYS A 77 14.44 0.48 0.52
N THR A 78 14.12 0.08 -0.69
CA THR A 78 13.66 -1.28 -1.02
C THR A 78 14.73 -2.35 -0.96
N HIS A 79 16.02 -1.96 -0.83
CA HIS A 79 17.10 -2.93 -0.60
C HIS A 79 17.06 -3.50 0.84
N LEU A 80 17.33 -2.70 1.85
CA LEU A 80 17.41 -3.13 3.26
C LEU A 80 16.74 -2.14 4.24
N GLY A 81 15.85 -1.31 3.77
CA GLY A 81 15.02 -0.47 4.64
C GLY A 81 15.67 0.79 5.20
N CYS A 82 16.85 1.21 4.72
CA CYS A 82 17.46 2.48 5.12
C CYS A 82 16.60 3.67 4.69
N THR A 83 16.74 4.81 5.38
CA THR A 83 16.01 6.02 5.00
C THR A 83 16.70 6.70 3.82
N VAL A 84 15.93 6.90 2.76
CA VAL A 84 16.35 7.58 1.52
C VAL A 84 16.35 9.08 1.73
N THR A 85 17.38 9.77 1.23
CA THR A 85 17.48 11.24 1.21
C THR A 85 16.91 11.78 -0.08
N VAL A 86 16.19 12.89 0.02
CA VAL A 86 15.57 13.56 -1.14
C VAL A 86 16.45 14.72 -1.58
N SER A 87 16.82 14.75 -2.86
CA SER A 87 17.47 15.90 -3.51
C SER A 87 16.56 16.51 -4.59
N SER A 88 17.02 17.57 -5.22
CA SER A 88 16.28 18.21 -6.33
C SER A 88 16.17 17.33 -7.57
N GLN A 89 17.11 16.41 -7.79
CA GLN A 89 17.20 15.59 -9.00
C GLN A 89 16.81 14.13 -8.77
N GLU A 90 17.22 13.56 -7.63
CA GLU A 90 17.05 12.13 -7.34
C GLU A 90 16.83 11.89 -5.85
N LEU A 91 16.46 10.66 -5.53
CA LEU A 91 16.39 10.16 -4.16
C LEU A 91 17.51 9.14 -3.97
N ALA A 92 18.38 9.34 -2.96
CA ALA A 92 19.55 8.52 -2.74
C ALA A 92 19.53 7.80 -1.39
N CYS A 93 19.87 6.51 -1.38
CA CYS A 93 20.06 5.74 -0.18
C CYS A 93 21.52 5.80 0.28
N PRO A 94 21.81 6.37 1.45
CA PRO A 94 23.19 6.55 1.91
C PRO A 94 23.87 5.24 2.33
N CYS A 95 23.10 4.18 2.61
CA CYS A 95 23.66 2.94 3.13
C CYS A 95 24.47 2.15 2.08
N HIS A 96 23.92 1.96 0.88
CA HIS A 96 24.53 1.13 -0.15
C HIS A 96 24.48 1.77 -1.54
N GLY A 97 24.15 3.06 -1.63
CA GLY A 97 24.23 3.84 -2.85
C GLY A 97 23.13 3.54 -3.89
N SER A 98 22.00 2.94 -3.50
CA SER A 98 20.85 2.86 -4.39
C SER A 98 20.31 4.24 -4.67
N THR A 99 19.98 4.55 -5.94
CA THR A 99 19.35 5.81 -6.31
C THR A 99 18.04 5.56 -7.05
N PHE A 100 17.12 6.50 -6.89
CA PHE A 100 15.78 6.46 -7.47
C PHE A 100 15.48 7.81 -8.12
N ASP A 101 14.72 7.79 -9.19
CA ASP A 101 14.20 9.03 -9.75
C ASP A 101 13.15 9.68 -8.85
N ARG A 102 12.70 10.86 -9.23
CA ARG A 102 11.69 11.59 -8.45
C ARG A 102 10.33 10.91 -8.42
N GLN A 103 10.05 9.95 -9.30
CA GLN A 103 8.85 9.11 -9.30
C GLN A 103 9.02 7.83 -8.47
N GLY A 104 10.21 7.62 -7.87
CA GLY A 104 10.54 6.48 -7.03
C GLY A 104 11.00 5.25 -7.80
N ARG A 105 11.24 5.33 -9.13
CA ARG A 105 11.76 4.21 -9.92
C ARG A 105 13.27 4.07 -9.69
N VAL A 106 13.77 2.85 -9.67
CA VAL A 106 15.20 2.57 -9.49
C VAL A 106 16.01 3.11 -10.67
N LEU A 107 17.01 3.92 -10.38
CA LEU A 107 18.04 4.36 -11.33
C LEU A 107 19.31 3.53 -11.18
N LYS A 108 19.68 3.19 -9.92
CA LYS A 108 20.89 2.42 -9.61
C LYS A 108 20.62 1.54 -8.40
N GLY A 109 21.02 0.24 -8.50
CA GLY A 109 20.96 -0.73 -7.40
C GLY A 109 22.00 -0.47 -6.31
N PRO A 110 21.96 -1.30 -5.25
CA PRO A 110 21.44 -2.67 -5.19
C PRO A 110 19.92 -2.83 -5.00
N ALA A 111 19.14 -1.77 -4.76
CA ALA A 111 17.68 -1.88 -4.79
C ALA A 111 17.18 -2.29 -6.20
N ASP A 112 16.19 -3.17 -6.25
CA ASP A 112 15.59 -3.73 -7.47
C ASP A 112 14.10 -3.36 -7.64
N LEU A 113 13.46 -2.85 -6.57
CA LEU A 113 12.07 -2.45 -6.56
C LEU A 113 11.93 -0.94 -6.40
N ALA A 114 10.94 -0.36 -7.06
CA ALA A 114 10.58 1.04 -6.90
C ALA A 114 10.15 1.36 -5.45
N LEU A 115 10.32 2.61 -5.04
CA LEU A 115 9.79 3.09 -3.76
C LEU A 115 8.27 3.01 -3.75
N ARG A 116 7.71 2.63 -2.61
CA ARG A 116 6.25 2.56 -2.45
C ARG A 116 5.63 3.94 -2.63
N ARG A 117 4.58 4.01 -3.43
CA ARG A 117 3.75 5.20 -3.61
C ARG A 117 2.53 5.14 -2.70
N PHE A 118 2.22 6.26 -2.06
CA PHE A 118 1.01 6.43 -1.24
C PHE A 118 -0.07 7.17 -2.02
N VAL A 119 -1.30 6.98 -1.59
CA VAL A 119 -2.43 7.75 -2.11
C VAL A 119 -2.40 9.14 -1.48
N VAL A 120 -2.54 10.19 -2.30
CA VAL A 120 -2.68 11.57 -1.83
C VAL A 120 -4.07 12.05 -2.18
N GLU A 121 -4.83 12.50 -1.18
CA GLU A 121 -6.13 13.14 -1.37
C GLU A 121 -6.02 14.62 -1.01
N GLY A 122 -6.47 15.49 -1.93
CA GLY A 122 -6.51 16.94 -1.70
C GLY A 122 -7.95 17.37 -1.41
N ARG A 123 -8.15 18.09 -0.29
CA ARG A 123 -9.44 18.66 0.05
C ARG A 123 -9.25 20.03 0.71
N ASN A 124 -9.95 21.04 0.20
CA ASN A 124 -9.95 22.40 0.78
C ASN A 124 -8.53 22.98 1.03
N GLY A 125 -7.60 22.73 0.11
CA GLY A 125 -6.21 23.23 0.24
C GLY A 125 -5.31 22.41 1.18
N VAL A 126 -5.82 21.32 1.76
CA VAL A 126 -5.06 20.35 2.56
C VAL A 126 -4.76 19.11 1.73
N ALA A 127 -3.53 18.64 1.79
CA ALA A 127 -3.11 17.37 1.23
C ALA A 127 -3.00 16.33 2.35
N GLU A 128 -3.67 15.20 2.17
CA GLU A 128 -3.65 14.06 3.09
C GLU A 128 -2.99 12.86 2.40
N VAL A 129 -1.98 12.29 3.04
CA VAL A 129 -1.33 11.06 2.58
C VAL A 129 -1.94 9.88 3.31
N LEU A 130 -2.42 8.90 2.55
CA LEU A 130 -3.19 7.78 3.06
C LEU A 130 -2.42 6.46 2.89
N THR A 131 -2.64 5.53 3.83
CA THR A 131 -2.26 4.12 3.61
C THR A 131 -3.08 3.56 2.45
N GLY A 132 -2.42 2.98 1.46
CA GLY A 132 -3.07 2.23 0.38
C GLY A 132 -3.36 0.79 0.77
#